data_3230cbee70c05852a68963cb9fa44a01
#
_entry.id   3230cbee70c05852a68963cb9fa44a01
#
_cell.length_a   1.000
_cell.length_b   1.000
_cell.length_c   1.000
_cell.angle_alpha   90.00
_cell.angle_beta   90.00
_cell.angle_gamma   90.00
#
_symmetry.space_group_name_H-M   'P 1'
#
loop_
_entity.id
_entity.type
_entity.pdbx_description
1 polymer ?
#
loop_
_entity_poly.entity_id
_entity_poly.type
_entity_poly.pdbx_seq_one_letter_code
_entity_poly.pdbx_strand_id
1 'polypeptide(L)'
;MTIISTLRRFIPPYKWYVVLNLFFNIVSTILSLFSFATLIPVLQLLFGLATIDGVYTPLEQVQGLEELLVALKNNFYFMLQSQMELRGPSYVLLLLGIGLVVLTGLKCLTIWLANYFMVPLRTGVLRDLRESLYKKVVSLPIGFFTEERKGDVMSRMTNDVNEVEASIMSTLDMLFKDPVMILIYLVTLFCVSWQLTLFVLLLLPVAGLLIGRIGRTLKRASTKGQEQNAEILTQIEETLGGLRVVKAFNAEQKLIHRFQLLINATRRTFNRINRRYYLAHPVSEFLGTTLIAILLWFGGLLILSDNSAIDAATFIYYIVIFYSIIGPAKDLSKATYGIRRGMASLERIDKILETESNVIEAKTPKQVVDFQSMIRFENVSFAYQTDRPVLQDVNLDIHKGQTVALVGQSGSGKTTMADLLPRFYDPQSGCITIDGVDIREVKTHDLRALMGNVNQEAILFNDTFYNNITFGVEHATMEQVRQAARIANADDFIMATPDQYETTIGDRGSRLSGGQRQRISIARAILKNPPILILDEATSALDTESEKLVQEALENLMRDRTTIVVAHRLSTVRNADLICVLHEGRIVERGTHDELMAQNGYYRRLVEMQEK
;
A
#
# COMPACT_ATOMS: atom_id res chain seq x y z
N MET A 1 6.77 10.45 14.26
CA MET A 1 5.33 10.42 14.69
C MET A 1 5.14 9.63 15.97
N THR A 2 4.18 10.02 16.82
CA THR A 2 3.81 9.26 18.02
C THR A 2 2.63 8.33 17.68
N ILE A 3 2.50 7.22 18.42
CA ILE A 3 1.37 6.28 18.30
C ILE A 3 0.02 7.01 18.34
N ILE A 4 -0.11 7.99 19.23
CA ILE A 4 -1.32 8.79 19.41
C ILE A 4 -1.63 9.64 18.18
N SER A 5 -0.62 10.20 17.49
CA SER A 5 -0.85 10.98 16.27
C SER A 5 -1.36 10.11 15.12
N THR A 6 -0.91 8.87 15.02
CA THR A 6 -1.40 7.89 14.04
C THR A 6 -2.89 7.57 14.27
N LEU A 7 -3.27 7.31 15.54
CA LEU A 7 -4.67 7.05 15.87
C LEU A 7 -5.57 8.25 15.59
N ARG A 8 -5.12 9.46 15.93
CA ARG A 8 -5.86 10.70 15.63
C ARG A 8 -6.09 10.93 14.14
N ARG A 9 -5.20 10.45 13.29
CA ARG A 9 -5.32 10.59 11.83
C ARG A 9 -6.36 9.64 11.25
N PHE A 10 -6.40 8.37 11.71
CA PHE A 10 -7.17 7.33 11.04
C PHE A 10 -8.46 6.90 11.76
N ILE A 11 -8.58 7.11 13.07
CA ILE A 11 -9.75 6.66 13.85
C ILE A 11 -10.99 7.56 13.74
N PRO A 12 -10.91 8.90 13.60
CA PRO A 12 -12.09 9.76 13.72
C PRO A 12 -13.29 9.36 12.86
N PRO A 13 -13.13 8.93 11.59
CA PRO A 13 -14.25 8.46 10.77
C PRO A 13 -14.90 7.18 11.31
N TYR A 14 -14.15 6.37 12.07
CA TYR A 14 -14.51 5.01 12.50
C TYR A 14 -14.69 4.90 14.03
N LYS A 15 -14.75 6.00 14.77
CA LYS A 15 -14.76 6.02 16.25
C LYS A 15 -15.84 5.14 16.87
N TRP A 16 -17.04 5.09 16.28
CA TRP A 16 -18.14 4.29 16.79
C TRP A 16 -17.87 2.78 16.71
N TYR A 17 -17.17 2.32 15.69
CA TYR A 17 -16.77 0.91 15.57
C TYR A 17 -15.76 0.52 16.66
N VAL A 18 -14.84 1.42 17.02
CA VAL A 18 -13.91 1.22 18.14
C VAL A 18 -14.65 1.10 19.48
N VAL A 19 -15.62 1.98 19.70
CA VAL A 19 -16.45 1.97 20.93
C VAL A 19 -17.26 0.67 21.02
N LEU A 20 -17.91 0.25 19.94
CA LEU A 20 -18.66 -1.00 19.90
C LEU A 20 -17.76 -2.22 20.11
N ASN A 21 -16.58 -2.25 19.47
CA ASN A 21 -15.61 -3.31 19.68
C ASN A 21 -15.19 -3.41 21.16
N LEU A 22 -14.85 -2.28 21.78
CA LEU A 22 -14.48 -2.25 23.20
C LEU A 22 -15.63 -2.71 24.09
N PHE A 23 -16.85 -2.25 23.84
CA PHE A 23 -18.03 -2.65 24.58
C PHE A 23 -18.24 -4.17 24.54
N PHE A 24 -18.24 -4.77 23.34
CA PHE A 24 -18.42 -6.21 23.22
C PHE A 24 -17.26 -7.03 23.80
N ASN A 25 -16.03 -6.54 23.77
CA ASN A 25 -14.90 -7.16 24.46
C ASN A 25 -15.06 -7.12 25.99
N ILE A 26 -15.55 -6.03 26.55
CA ILE A 26 -15.85 -5.92 27.98
C ILE A 26 -16.95 -6.93 28.36
N VAL A 27 -18.06 -6.94 27.61
CA VAL A 27 -19.16 -7.91 27.86
C VAL A 27 -18.67 -9.35 27.74
N SER A 28 -17.84 -9.68 26.73
CA SER A 28 -17.24 -10.99 26.58
C SER A 28 -16.36 -11.39 27.78
N THR A 29 -15.58 -10.43 28.31
CA THR A 29 -14.73 -10.66 29.48
C THR A 29 -15.55 -10.93 30.73
N ILE A 30 -16.62 -10.17 30.94
CA ILE A 30 -17.56 -10.38 32.04
C ILE A 30 -18.26 -11.75 31.92
N LEU A 31 -18.75 -12.10 30.74
CA LEU A 31 -19.35 -13.41 30.48
C LEU A 31 -18.35 -14.57 30.73
N SER A 32 -17.05 -14.35 30.43
CA SER A 32 -16.00 -15.31 30.77
C SER A 32 -15.87 -15.53 32.28
N LEU A 33 -15.91 -14.44 33.07
CA LEU A 33 -15.85 -14.52 34.53
C LEU A 33 -17.05 -15.31 35.09
N PHE A 34 -18.26 -15.02 34.60
CA PHE A 34 -19.45 -15.78 35.01
C PHE A 34 -19.36 -17.26 34.57
N SER A 35 -18.89 -17.55 33.37
CA SER A 35 -18.66 -18.91 32.91
C SER A 35 -17.67 -19.67 33.80
N PHE A 36 -16.59 -19.02 34.22
CA PHE A 36 -15.64 -19.61 35.17
C PHE A 36 -16.22 -19.75 36.59
N ALA A 37 -17.07 -18.80 37.02
CA ALA A 37 -17.70 -18.85 38.34
C ALA A 37 -18.67 -20.02 38.48
N THR A 38 -19.26 -20.54 37.38
CA THR A 38 -20.11 -21.74 37.44
C THR A 38 -19.33 -23.01 37.83
N LEU A 39 -17.98 -22.99 37.71
CA LEU A 39 -17.15 -24.10 38.19
C LEU A 39 -17.22 -24.27 39.71
N ILE A 40 -17.43 -23.17 40.47
CA ILE A 40 -17.47 -23.23 41.94
C ILE A 40 -18.58 -24.16 42.43
N PRO A 41 -19.87 -23.95 42.10
CA PRO A 41 -20.93 -24.84 42.57
C PRO A 41 -20.81 -26.27 41.96
N VAL A 42 -20.27 -26.42 40.77
CA VAL A 42 -20.00 -27.75 40.19
C VAL A 42 -18.99 -28.53 41.03
N LEU A 43 -17.88 -27.90 41.43
CA LEU A 43 -16.83 -28.52 42.24
C LEU A 43 -17.34 -28.80 43.67
N GLN A 44 -18.09 -27.87 44.25
CA GLN A 44 -18.69 -28.05 45.58
C GLN A 44 -19.63 -29.27 45.60
N LEU A 45 -20.46 -29.41 44.57
CA LEU A 45 -21.41 -30.49 44.47
C LEU A 45 -20.75 -31.86 44.18
N LEU A 46 -19.72 -31.89 43.29
CA LEU A 46 -19.05 -33.15 42.92
C LEU A 46 -18.15 -33.71 44.03
N PHE A 47 -17.47 -32.81 44.76
CA PHE A 47 -16.49 -33.20 45.76
C PHE A 47 -16.99 -33.07 47.21
N GLY A 48 -18.24 -32.63 47.41
CA GLY A 48 -18.80 -32.44 48.73
C GLY A 48 -18.00 -31.40 49.60
N LEU A 49 -17.34 -30.46 48.98
CA LEU A 49 -16.42 -29.51 49.62
C LEU A 49 -17.12 -28.48 50.51
N ALA A 50 -18.40 -28.23 50.30
CA ALA A 50 -19.25 -27.36 51.12
C ALA A 50 -20.74 -27.70 50.85
N THR A 51 -21.61 -27.42 51.81
CA THR A 51 -23.06 -27.41 51.60
C THR A 51 -23.41 -26.22 50.74
N ILE A 52 -24.28 -26.44 49.73
CA ILE A 52 -24.82 -25.36 48.92
C ILE A 52 -25.96 -24.72 49.72
N ASP A 53 -25.59 -23.86 50.69
CA ASP A 53 -26.56 -23.18 51.53
C ASP A 53 -26.78 -21.76 51.00
N GLY A 54 -27.96 -21.51 50.45
CA GLY A 54 -28.39 -20.19 49.99
C GLY A 54 -29.51 -19.61 50.83
N VAL A 55 -29.35 -18.39 51.30
CA VAL A 55 -30.41 -17.64 51.94
C VAL A 55 -31.05 -16.69 50.95
N TYR A 56 -32.35 -16.80 50.73
CA TYR A 56 -33.06 -15.88 49.82
C TYR A 56 -32.99 -14.45 50.33
N THR A 57 -32.42 -13.57 49.53
CA THR A 57 -32.32 -12.13 49.83
C THR A 57 -33.18 -11.34 48.85
N PRO A 58 -34.28 -10.69 49.31
CA PRO A 58 -35.15 -9.88 48.44
C PRO A 58 -34.36 -8.73 47.80
N LEU A 59 -34.44 -8.60 46.48
CA LEU A 59 -33.72 -7.55 45.76
C LEU A 59 -34.24 -6.12 46.06
N GLU A 60 -35.44 -6.01 46.61
CA GLU A 60 -36.05 -4.72 47.00
C GLU A 60 -35.36 -4.07 48.22
N GLN A 61 -34.61 -4.83 49.01
CA GLN A 61 -33.94 -4.37 50.21
C GLN A 61 -32.47 -3.98 50.03
N VAL A 62 -31.98 -4.05 48.80
CA VAL A 62 -30.55 -3.87 48.47
C VAL A 62 -30.26 -2.39 48.19
N GLN A 63 -29.36 -1.79 48.98
CA GLN A 63 -28.86 -0.43 48.78
C GLN A 63 -27.37 -0.46 48.40
N GLY A 64 -27.09 -0.55 47.07
CA GLY A 64 -25.71 -0.50 46.59
C GLY A 64 -25.29 -1.68 45.71
N LEU A 65 -24.20 -1.49 44.93
CA LEU A 65 -23.72 -2.49 43.96
C LEU A 65 -23.14 -3.73 44.65
N GLU A 66 -22.48 -3.57 45.81
CA GLU A 66 -21.89 -4.66 46.56
C GLU A 66 -22.96 -5.58 47.14
N GLU A 67 -23.96 -5.02 47.79
CA GLU A 67 -25.10 -5.76 48.31
C GLU A 67 -25.91 -6.43 47.22
N LEU A 68 -26.05 -5.81 46.05
CA LEU A 68 -26.68 -6.42 44.86
C LEU A 68 -25.94 -7.68 44.38
N LEU A 69 -24.62 -7.64 44.32
CA LEU A 69 -23.82 -8.79 43.92
C LEU A 69 -23.92 -9.92 44.92
N VAL A 70 -23.92 -9.61 46.23
CA VAL A 70 -24.09 -10.59 47.29
C VAL A 70 -25.50 -11.20 47.26
N ALA A 71 -26.53 -10.40 47.07
CA ALA A 71 -27.91 -10.87 46.96
C ALA A 71 -28.12 -11.76 45.71
N LEU A 72 -27.56 -11.38 44.56
CA LEU A 72 -27.60 -12.21 43.34
C LEU A 72 -26.89 -13.55 43.56
N LYS A 73 -25.72 -13.56 44.22
CA LYS A 73 -25.02 -14.79 44.56
C LYS A 73 -25.88 -15.67 45.48
N ASN A 74 -26.41 -15.11 46.56
CA ASN A 74 -27.23 -15.85 47.54
C ASN A 74 -28.49 -16.42 46.90
N ASN A 75 -29.21 -15.64 46.08
CA ASN A 75 -30.39 -16.10 45.35
C ASN A 75 -30.07 -17.18 44.34
N PHE A 76 -28.92 -17.11 43.67
CA PHE A 76 -28.46 -18.17 42.80
C PHE A 76 -28.21 -19.49 43.54
N TYR A 77 -27.52 -19.43 44.69
CA TYR A 77 -27.26 -20.60 45.55
C TYR A 77 -28.56 -21.14 46.14
N PHE A 78 -29.50 -20.29 46.58
CA PHE A 78 -30.83 -20.69 47.02
C PHE A 78 -31.61 -21.43 45.94
N MET A 79 -31.58 -20.93 44.70
CA MET A 79 -32.20 -21.60 43.55
C MET A 79 -31.58 -22.99 43.33
N LEU A 80 -30.26 -23.13 43.38
CA LEU A 80 -29.58 -24.41 43.21
C LEU A 80 -29.94 -25.40 44.32
N GLN A 81 -29.99 -24.95 45.59
CA GLN A 81 -30.37 -25.72 46.74
C GLN A 81 -31.81 -26.22 46.61
N SER A 82 -32.76 -25.34 46.28
CA SER A 82 -34.17 -25.71 46.09
C SER A 82 -34.33 -26.75 44.98
N GLN A 83 -33.61 -26.64 43.87
CA GLN A 83 -33.67 -27.61 42.78
C GLN A 83 -32.98 -28.95 43.17
N MET A 84 -31.96 -28.89 44.03
CA MET A 84 -31.27 -30.09 44.53
C MET A 84 -32.19 -30.92 45.46
N GLU A 85 -32.94 -30.25 46.34
CA GLU A 85 -33.91 -30.88 47.22
C GLU A 85 -35.10 -31.48 46.46
N LEU A 86 -35.57 -30.77 45.38
CA LEU A 86 -36.73 -31.20 44.62
C LEU A 86 -36.43 -32.31 43.59
N ARG A 87 -35.26 -32.28 42.92
CA ARG A 87 -34.95 -33.10 41.75
C ARG A 87 -33.63 -33.86 41.83
N GLY A 88 -32.91 -33.70 42.93
CA GLY A 88 -31.62 -34.34 43.17
C GLY A 88 -30.39 -33.65 42.54
N PRO A 89 -29.19 -34.05 42.94
CA PRO A 89 -27.93 -33.40 42.55
C PRO A 89 -27.62 -33.55 41.04
N SER A 90 -28.02 -34.66 40.42
CA SER A 90 -27.77 -34.88 39.00
C SER A 90 -28.51 -33.87 38.09
N TYR A 91 -29.70 -33.44 38.51
CA TYR A 91 -30.46 -32.40 37.78
C TYR A 91 -29.80 -31.03 37.87
N VAL A 92 -29.26 -30.69 39.05
CA VAL A 92 -28.52 -29.43 39.26
C VAL A 92 -27.24 -29.40 38.41
N LEU A 93 -26.53 -30.52 38.32
CA LEU A 93 -25.35 -30.62 37.44
C LEU A 93 -25.74 -30.42 35.95
N LEU A 94 -26.87 -30.99 35.51
CA LEU A 94 -27.37 -30.78 34.16
C LEU A 94 -27.73 -29.32 33.92
N LEU A 95 -28.40 -28.66 34.87
CA LEU A 95 -28.75 -27.24 34.80
C LEU A 95 -27.51 -26.34 34.70
N LEU A 96 -26.49 -26.58 35.55
CA LEU A 96 -25.21 -25.88 35.52
C LEU A 96 -24.48 -26.12 34.19
N GLY A 97 -24.51 -27.35 33.64
CA GLY A 97 -23.95 -27.68 32.35
C GLY A 97 -24.64 -26.92 31.19
N ILE A 98 -25.96 -26.86 31.18
CA ILE A 98 -26.71 -26.05 30.21
C ILE A 98 -26.39 -24.56 30.37
N GLY A 99 -26.34 -24.03 31.61
CA GLY A 99 -25.98 -22.67 31.91
C GLY A 99 -24.57 -22.31 31.36
N LEU A 100 -23.60 -23.22 31.55
CA LEU A 100 -22.25 -23.06 31.03
C LEU A 100 -22.21 -22.99 29.50
N VAL A 101 -22.99 -23.85 28.82
CA VAL A 101 -23.10 -23.82 27.34
C VAL A 101 -23.71 -22.52 26.85
N VAL A 102 -24.78 -22.05 27.51
CA VAL A 102 -25.45 -20.79 27.15
C VAL A 102 -24.50 -19.60 27.37
N LEU A 103 -23.85 -19.51 28.54
CA LEU A 103 -22.87 -18.43 28.84
C LEU A 103 -21.71 -18.44 27.84
N THR A 104 -21.19 -19.60 27.52
CA THR A 104 -20.10 -19.74 26.53
C THR A 104 -20.60 -19.37 25.12
N GLY A 105 -21.82 -19.75 24.75
CA GLY A 105 -22.43 -19.35 23.49
C GLY A 105 -22.57 -17.82 23.36
N LEU A 106 -23.09 -17.15 24.42
CA LEU A 106 -23.20 -15.71 24.48
C LEU A 106 -21.81 -15.02 24.43
N LYS A 107 -20.83 -15.56 25.16
CA LYS A 107 -19.43 -15.08 25.07
C LYS A 107 -18.89 -15.18 23.65
N CYS A 108 -19.06 -16.33 22.98
CA CYS A 108 -18.59 -16.49 21.61
C CYS A 108 -19.31 -15.53 20.63
N LEU A 109 -20.61 -15.29 20.83
CA LEU A 109 -21.37 -14.32 20.07
C LEU A 109 -20.81 -12.90 20.26
N THR A 110 -20.53 -12.50 21.50
CA THR A 110 -19.99 -11.17 21.77
C THR A 110 -18.57 -10.98 21.22
N ILE A 111 -17.72 -12.00 21.25
CA ILE A 111 -16.40 -11.98 20.59
C ILE A 111 -16.57 -11.83 19.08
N TRP A 112 -17.50 -12.55 18.48
CA TRP A 112 -17.79 -12.45 17.06
C TRP A 112 -18.29 -11.03 16.69
N LEU A 113 -19.23 -10.46 17.48
CA LEU A 113 -19.70 -9.09 17.28
C LEU A 113 -18.58 -8.06 17.44
N ALA A 114 -17.69 -8.21 18.43
CA ALA A 114 -16.52 -7.34 18.59
C ALA A 114 -15.65 -7.32 17.33
N ASN A 115 -15.34 -8.50 16.79
CA ASN A 115 -14.57 -8.63 15.56
C ASN A 115 -15.35 -8.12 14.33
N TYR A 116 -16.65 -8.39 14.24
CA TYR A 116 -17.51 -7.91 13.16
C TYR A 116 -17.49 -6.38 13.04
N PHE A 117 -17.60 -5.67 14.15
CA PHE A 117 -17.52 -4.20 14.16
C PHE A 117 -16.11 -3.66 13.91
N MET A 118 -15.07 -4.47 14.05
CA MET A 118 -13.70 -4.06 13.71
C MET A 118 -13.42 -4.12 12.20
N VAL A 119 -14.14 -4.95 11.43
CA VAL A 119 -13.93 -5.11 9.97
C VAL A 119 -14.08 -3.79 9.19
N PRO A 120 -15.14 -2.96 9.38
CA PRO A 120 -15.27 -1.69 8.66
C PRO A 120 -14.14 -0.69 8.95
N LEU A 121 -13.62 -0.66 10.17
CA LEU A 121 -12.45 0.14 10.50
C LEU A 121 -11.22 -0.34 9.71
N ARG A 122 -10.96 -1.64 9.74
CA ARG A 122 -9.82 -2.28 9.09
C ARG A 122 -9.80 -2.00 7.58
N THR A 123 -10.90 -2.31 6.91
CA THR A 123 -11.04 -2.13 5.46
C THR A 123 -11.13 -0.66 5.05
N GLY A 124 -11.73 0.17 5.90
CA GLY A 124 -11.85 1.60 5.68
C GLY A 124 -10.50 2.32 5.71
N VAL A 125 -9.69 2.07 6.72
CA VAL A 125 -8.32 2.63 6.82
C VAL A 125 -7.48 2.22 5.61
N LEU A 126 -7.59 0.94 5.19
CA LEU A 126 -6.88 0.42 4.03
C LEU A 126 -7.29 1.15 2.73
N ARG A 127 -8.61 1.35 2.56
CA ARG A 127 -9.16 2.11 1.44
C ARG A 127 -8.65 3.55 1.43
N ASP A 128 -8.77 4.25 2.56
CA ASP A 128 -8.45 5.68 2.66
C ASP A 128 -6.95 5.95 2.41
N LEU A 129 -6.08 5.05 2.91
CA LEU A 129 -4.64 5.13 2.65
C LEU A 129 -4.31 4.90 1.18
N ARG A 130 -4.89 3.86 0.56
CA ARG A 130 -4.65 3.55 -0.85
C ARG A 130 -5.17 4.65 -1.76
N GLU A 131 -6.36 5.18 -1.47
CA GLU A 131 -6.93 6.28 -2.24
C GLU A 131 -6.08 7.55 -2.15
N SER A 132 -5.63 7.91 -0.93
CA SER A 132 -4.76 9.07 -0.71
C SER A 132 -3.41 8.92 -1.44
N LEU A 133 -2.80 7.72 -1.35
CA LEU A 133 -1.56 7.43 -2.05
C LEU A 133 -1.74 7.47 -3.56
N TYR A 134 -2.80 6.85 -4.09
CA TYR A 134 -3.04 6.83 -5.53
C TYR A 134 -3.25 8.24 -6.08
N LYS A 135 -4.10 9.06 -5.43
CA LYS A 135 -4.30 10.46 -5.79
C LYS A 135 -2.99 11.24 -5.79
N LYS A 136 -2.16 11.05 -4.76
CA LYS A 136 -0.86 11.71 -4.67
C LYS A 136 0.10 11.25 -5.77
N VAL A 137 0.23 9.96 -5.98
CA VAL A 137 1.12 9.37 -7.00
C VAL A 137 0.76 9.90 -8.40
N VAL A 138 -0.52 9.94 -8.77
CA VAL A 138 -0.96 10.48 -10.06
C VAL A 138 -0.71 11.99 -10.18
N SER A 139 -0.69 12.73 -9.08
CA SER A 139 -0.42 14.18 -9.08
C SER A 139 1.08 14.55 -9.10
N LEU A 140 1.98 13.59 -8.83
CA LEU A 140 3.41 13.86 -8.82
C LEU A 140 3.97 14.04 -10.24
N PRO A 141 4.99 14.90 -10.43
CA PRO A 141 5.61 15.12 -11.72
C PRO A 141 6.38 13.88 -12.20
N ILE A 142 6.51 13.74 -13.53
CA ILE A 142 7.20 12.58 -14.14
C ILE A 142 8.62 12.38 -13.61
N GLY A 143 9.34 13.46 -13.33
CA GLY A 143 10.69 13.41 -12.78
C GLY A 143 10.83 12.73 -11.41
N PHE A 144 9.72 12.50 -10.70
CA PHE A 144 9.72 11.71 -9.47
C PHE A 144 9.88 10.21 -9.75
N PHE A 145 9.42 9.72 -10.91
CA PHE A 145 9.36 8.30 -11.24
C PHE A 145 10.59 7.86 -12.03
N THR A 146 11.66 7.47 -11.33
CA THR A 146 12.75 6.66 -11.90
C THR A 146 12.37 5.17 -11.84
N GLU A 147 13.06 4.30 -12.59
CA GLU A 147 12.80 2.85 -12.58
C GLU A 147 12.89 2.26 -11.16
N GLU A 148 13.92 2.65 -10.39
CA GLU A 148 14.09 2.24 -8.99
C GLU A 148 12.93 2.70 -8.11
N ARG A 149 12.42 3.92 -8.33
CA ARG A 149 11.31 4.46 -7.54
C ARG A 149 9.96 3.86 -7.88
N LYS A 150 9.73 3.40 -9.10
CA LYS A 150 8.46 2.74 -9.48
C LYS A 150 8.20 1.50 -8.63
N GLY A 151 9.21 0.63 -8.47
CA GLY A 151 9.12 -0.56 -7.62
C GLY A 151 8.88 -0.21 -6.14
N ASP A 152 9.59 0.81 -5.63
CA ASP A 152 9.43 1.30 -4.25
C ASP A 152 8.02 1.86 -4.01
N VAL A 153 7.49 2.66 -4.94
CA VAL A 153 6.11 3.19 -4.87
C VAL A 153 5.08 2.05 -4.84
N MET A 154 5.21 1.05 -5.72
CA MET A 154 4.32 -0.12 -5.73
C MET A 154 4.39 -0.89 -4.39
N SER A 155 5.60 -1.11 -3.84
CA SER A 155 5.77 -1.77 -2.54
C SER A 155 5.10 -0.98 -1.41
N ARG A 156 5.19 0.34 -1.41
CA ARG A 156 4.55 1.19 -0.40
C ARG A 156 3.02 1.17 -0.51
N MET A 157 2.47 1.15 -1.73
CA MET A 157 1.02 1.07 -1.97
C MET A 157 0.42 -0.31 -1.65
N THR A 158 1.22 -1.37 -1.64
CA THR A 158 0.78 -2.74 -1.37
C THR A 158 1.18 -3.21 0.02
N ASN A 159 2.47 -3.37 0.28
CA ASN A 159 2.99 -3.98 1.49
C ASN A 159 2.94 -3.04 2.69
N ASP A 160 3.43 -1.79 2.53
CA ASP A 160 3.50 -0.84 3.64
C ASP A 160 2.11 -0.43 4.14
N VAL A 161 1.13 -0.31 3.26
CA VAL A 161 -0.25 -0.02 3.64
C VAL A 161 -0.84 -1.14 4.51
N ASN A 162 -0.57 -2.41 4.19
CA ASN A 162 -1.01 -3.55 5.01
C ASN A 162 -0.31 -3.58 6.37
N GLU A 163 0.98 -3.21 6.43
CA GLU A 163 1.72 -3.11 7.69
C GLU A 163 1.19 -1.99 8.59
N VAL A 164 0.82 -0.85 8.01
CA VAL A 164 0.20 0.26 8.75
C VAL A 164 -1.16 -0.17 9.29
N GLU A 165 -1.98 -0.84 8.49
CA GLU A 165 -3.28 -1.37 8.92
C GLU A 165 -3.11 -2.33 10.11
N ALA A 166 -2.24 -3.34 9.99
CA ALA A 166 -1.96 -4.29 11.06
C ALA A 166 -1.44 -3.61 12.33
N SER A 167 -0.63 -2.55 12.18
CA SER A 167 -0.13 -1.75 13.29
C SER A 167 -1.23 -0.97 14.00
N ILE A 168 -2.17 -0.38 13.27
CA ILE A 168 -3.32 0.34 13.84
C ILE A 168 -4.17 -0.63 14.66
N MET A 169 -4.46 -1.82 14.13
CA MET A 169 -5.22 -2.85 14.85
C MET A 169 -4.49 -3.29 16.13
N SER A 170 -3.19 -3.59 16.05
CA SER A 170 -2.37 -3.94 17.21
C SER A 170 -2.32 -2.81 18.24
N THR A 171 -2.35 -1.56 17.80
CA THR A 171 -2.37 -0.38 18.69
C THR A 171 -3.68 -0.27 19.44
N LEU A 172 -4.80 -0.52 18.76
CA LEU A 172 -6.12 -0.50 19.40
C LEU A 172 -6.26 -1.61 20.44
N ASP A 173 -5.82 -2.83 20.10
CA ASP A 173 -5.80 -3.93 21.06
C ASP A 173 -4.92 -3.59 22.27
N MET A 174 -3.71 -3.07 22.05
CA MET A 174 -2.75 -2.72 23.11
C MET A 174 -3.23 -1.60 24.04
N LEU A 175 -3.89 -0.57 23.50
CA LEU A 175 -4.28 0.60 24.29
C LEU A 175 -5.64 0.46 24.95
N PHE A 176 -6.55 -0.31 24.38
CA PHE A 176 -7.94 -0.36 24.84
C PHE A 176 -8.37 -1.76 25.26
N LYS A 177 -8.26 -2.76 24.39
CA LYS A 177 -8.79 -4.09 24.65
C LYS A 177 -8.01 -4.81 25.76
N ASP A 178 -6.71 -5.04 25.56
CA ASP A 178 -5.90 -5.86 26.46
C ASP A 178 -5.75 -5.27 27.86
N PRO A 179 -5.50 -3.94 28.05
CA PRO A 179 -5.44 -3.35 29.38
C PRO A 179 -6.76 -3.44 30.13
N VAL A 180 -7.90 -3.23 29.45
CA VAL A 180 -9.21 -3.33 30.08
C VAL A 180 -9.51 -4.77 30.51
N MET A 181 -9.20 -5.76 29.67
CA MET A 181 -9.34 -7.17 30.03
C MET A 181 -8.46 -7.55 31.23
N ILE A 182 -7.20 -7.15 31.20
CA ILE A 182 -6.26 -7.38 32.32
C ILE A 182 -6.78 -6.71 33.61
N LEU A 183 -7.28 -5.47 33.50
CA LEU A 183 -7.82 -4.74 34.64
C LEU A 183 -9.03 -5.47 35.25
N ILE A 184 -9.98 -5.91 34.44
CA ILE A 184 -11.17 -6.65 34.89
C ILE A 184 -10.74 -7.94 35.60
N TYR A 185 -9.83 -8.72 35.03
CA TYR A 185 -9.32 -9.94 35.67
C TYR A 185 -8.57 -9.64 36.94
N LEU A 186 -7.69 -8.62 36.98
CA LEU A 186 -6.95 -8.24 38.21
C LEU A 186 -7.90 -7.77 39.32
N VAL A 187 -8.89 -6.94 39.03
CA VAL A 187 -9.90 -6.52 40.00
C VAL A 187 -10.62 -7.74 40.57
N THR A 188 -11.04 -8.68 39.72
CA THR A 188 -11.68 -9.92 40.17
C THR A 188 -10.76 -10.75 41.05
N LEU A 189 -9.48 -10.89 40.69
CA LEU A 189 -8.49 -11.61 41.53
C LEU A 189 -8.28 -10.95 42.88
N PHE A 190 -8.22 -9.60 42.93
CA PHE A 190 -8.14 -8.85 44.21
C PHE A 190 -9.38 -9.03 45.07
N CYS A 191 -10.58 -9.04 44.48
CA CYS A 191 -11.82 -9.31 45.21
C CYS A 191 -11.88 -10.75 45.76
N VAL A 192 -11.28 -11.73 45.07
CA VAL A 192 -11.24 -13.12 45.53
C VAL A 192 -10.19 -13.30 46.63
N SER A 193 -8.96 -12.80 46.42
CA SER A 193 -7.89 -12.84 47.43
C SER A 193 -6.81 -11.81 47.14
N TRP A 194 -6.71 -10.79 47.96
CA TRP A 194 -5.66 -9.78 47.85
C TRP A 194 -4.26 -10.35 48.14
N GLN A 195 -4.16 -11.31 49.04
CA GLN A 195 -2.89 -11.94 49.45
C GLN A 195 -2.27 -12.73 48.30
N LEU A 196 -3.07 -13.60 47.65
CA LEU A 196 -2.65 -14.36 46.47
C LEU A 196 -2.30 -13.44 45.30
N THR A 197 -3.08 -12.37 45.09
CA THR A 197 -2.87 -11.44 43.99
C THR A 197 -1.59 -10.62 44.17
N LEU A 198 -1.27 -10.18 45.40
CA LEU A 198 -0.03 -9.48 45.67
C LEU A 198 1.20 -10.41 45.47
N PHE A 199 1.09 -11.67 45.90
CA PHE A 199 2.11 -12.68 45.68
C PHE A 199 2.38 -12.92 44.19
N VAL A 200 1.32 -13.05 43.39
CA VAL A 200 1.41 -13.21 41.94
C VAL A 200 2.04 -11.99 41.26
N LEU A 201 1.64 -10.78 41.67
CA LEU A 201 2.20 -9.53 41.12
C LEU A 201 3.71 -9.41 41.38
N LEU A 202 4.21 -9.98 42.49
CA LEU A 202 5.65 -10.02 42.77
C LEU A 202 6.41 -10.98 41.83
N LEU A 203 5.78 -12.09 41.40
CA LEU A 203 6.38 -13.10 40.53
C LEU A 203 6.34 -12.75 39.03
N LEU A 204 5.32 -12.02 38.58
CA LEU A 204 5.14 -11.67 37.18
C LEU A 204 6.34 -10.96 36.53
N PRO A 205 7.02 -9.97 37.15
CA PRO A 205 8.20 -9.33 36.59
C PRO A 205 9.35 -10.30 36.29
N VAL A 206 9.54 -11.31 37.11
CA VAL A 206 10.60 -12.34 36.93
C VAL A 206 10.34 -13.13 35.64
N ALA A 207 9.11 -13.60 35.46
CA ALA A 207 8.71 -14.29 34.22
C ALA A 207 8.83 -13.38 32.97
N GLY A 208 8.41 -12.13 33.09
CA GLY A 208 8.50 -11.12 32.02
C GLY A 208 9.94 -10.83 31.58
N LEU A 209 10.88 -10.74 32.54
CA LEU A 209 12.31 -10.54 32.25
C LEU A 209 12.92 -11.72 31.49
N LEU A 210 12.58 -12.95 31.85
CA LEU A 210 13.07 -14.16 31.19
C LEU A 210 12.56 -14.26 29.75
N ILE A 211 11.27 -14.05 29.53
CA ILE A 211 10.64 -14.05 28.20
C ILE A 211 11.20 -12.91 27.34
N GLY A 212 11.36 -11.71 27.90
CA GLY A 212 11.90 -10.55 27.21
C GLY A 212 13.35 -10.72 26.72
N ARG A 213 14.15 -11.53 27.43
CA ARG A 213 15.52 -11.86 27.02
C ARG A 213 15.56 -12.74 25.77
N ILE A 214 14.63 -13.68 25.64
CA ILE A 214 14.45 -14.51 24.42
C ILE A 214 14.02 -13.64 23.24
N GLY A 215 13.06 -12.75 23.43
CA GLY A 215 12.57 -11.85 22.38
C GLY A 215 13.65 -10.94 21.77
N ARG A 216 14.58 -10.41 22.59
CA ARG A 216 15.68 -9.56 22.11
C ARG A 216 16.67 -10.29 21.19
N THR A 217 16.96 -11.57 21.45
CA THR A 217 17.85 -12.37 20.59
C THR A 217 17.21 -12.74 19.26
N LEU A 218 15.88 -12.88 19.23
CA LEU A 218 15.12 -13.18 18.02
C LEU A 218 15.15 -12.00 17.04
N LYS A 219 15.05 -10.77 17.53
CA LYS A 219 15.01 -9.55 16.74
C LYS A 219 16.24 -9.39 15.83
N ARG A 220 17.47 -9.56 16.37
CA ARG A 220 18.71 -9.44 15.57
C ARG A 220 18.83 -10.49 14.47
N ALA A 221 18.37 -11.71 14.74
CA ALA A 221 18.42 -12.78 13.74
C ALA A 221 17.39 -12.55 12.61
N SER A 222 16.22 -11.99 12.92
CA SER A 222 15.17 -11.68 11.95
C SER A 222 15.60 -10.64 10.92
N THR A 223 16.36 -9.59 11.31
CA THR A 223 16.86 -8.57 10.38
C THR A 223 17.73 -9.20 9.29
N LYS A 224 18.67 -10.07 9.66
CA LYS A 224 19.52 -10.78 8.69
C LYS A 224 18.71 -11.69 7.76
N GLY A 225 17.64 -12.31 8.25
CA GLY A 225 16.74 -13.11 7.41
C GLY A 225 15.99 -12.27 6.38
N GLN A 226 15.59 -11.04 6.73
CA GLN A 226 14.94 -10.11 5.80
C GLN A 226 15.88 -9.62 4.71
N GLU A 227 17.15 -9.31 5.05
CA GLU A 227 18.19 -8.95 4.07
C GLU A 227 18.39 -10.07 3.04
N GLN A 228 18.50 -11.32 3.50
CA GLN A 228 18.64 -12.47 2.60
C GLN A 228 17.40 -12.73 1.73
N ASN A 229 16.18 -12.46 2.24
CA ASN A 229 14.99 -12.52 1.40
C ASN A 229 14.98 -11.43 0.30
N ALA A 230 15.46 -10.23 0.60
CA ALA A 230 15.63 -9.19 -0.41
C ALA A 230 16.63 -9.61 -1.51
N GLU A 231 17.76 -10.22 -1.12
CA GLU A 231 18.74 -10.76 -2.09
C GLU A 231 18.13 -11.84 -3.00
N ILE A 232 17.26 -12.72 -2.45
CA ILE A 232 16.54 -13.74 -3.24
C ILE A 232 15.64 -13.07 -4.27
N LEU A 233 14.85 -12.07 -3.87
CA LEU A 233 13.95 -11.35 -4.77
C LEU A 233 14.72 -10.65 -5.88
N THR A 234 15.80 -9.96 -5.55
CA THR A 234 16.68 -9.31 -6.54
C THR A 234 17.23 -10.31 -7.54
N GLN A 235 17.70 -11.49 -7.09
CA GLN A 235 18.22 -12.51 -7.99
C GLN A 235 17.15 -13.11 -8.90
N ILE A 236 15.91 -13.29 -8.40
CA ILE A 236 14.77 -13.73 -9.22
C ILE A 236 14.44 -12.68 -10.28
N GLU A 237 14.39 -11.41 -9.90
CA GLU A 237 14.08 -10.28 -10.79
C GLU A 237 15.15 -10.15 -11.89
N GLU A 238 16.45 -10.18 -11.54
CA GLU A 238 17.55 -10.20 -12.51
C GLU A 238 17.45 -11.38 -13.49
N THR A 239 17.12 -12.58 -12.96
CA THR A 239 17.02 -13.79 -13.79
C THR A 239 15.85 -13.70 -14.75
N LEU A 240 14.67 -13.26 -14.29
CA LEU A 240 13.47 -13.12 -15.13
C LEU A 240 13.64 -12.02 -16.19
N GLY A 241 14.20 -10.88 -15.79
CA GLY A 241 14.50 -9.78 -16.71
C GLY A 241 15.53 -10.14 -17.79
N GLY A 242 16.53 -10.94 -17.40
CA GLY A 242 17.60 -11.41 -18.29
C GLY A 242 17.36 -12.79 -18.92
N LEU A 243 16.16 -13.39 -18.84
CA LEU A 243 15.92 -14.79 -19.20
C LEU A 243 16.28 -15.11 -20.65
N ARG A 244 16.05 -14.19 -21.59
CA ARG A 244 16.45 -14.34 -23.00
C ARG A 244 17.98 -14.48 -23.14
N VAL A 245 18.74 -13.69 -22.38
CA VAL A 245 20.22 -13.75 -22.37
C VAL A 245 20.68 -15.07 -21.75
N VAL A 246 20.07 -15.48 -20.63
CA VAL A 246 20.36 -16.75 -19.95
C VAL A 246 20.21 -17.92 -20.92
N LYS A 247 19.11 -17.94 -21.69
CA LYS A 247 18.83 -18.98 -22.69
C LYS A 247 19.81 -18.92 -23.89
N ALA A 248 20.09 -17.71 -24.39
CA ALA A 248 20.98 -17.53 -25.52
C ALA A 248 22.42 -18.00 -25.23
N PHE A 249 22.88 -17.87 -23.99
CA PHE A 249 24.21 -18.23 -23.55
C PHE A 249 24.31 -19.58 -22.81
N ASN A 250 23.22 -20.36 -22.74
CA ASN A 250 23.13 -21.63 -21.99
C ASN A 250 23.64 -21.51 -20.55
N ALA A 251 23.30 -20.39 -19.88
CA ALA A 251 23.84 -20.04 -18.55
C ALA A 251 22.97 -20.52 -17.38
N GLU A 252 21.95 -21.39 -17.63
CA GLU A 252 20.99 -21.85 -16.62
C GLU A 252 21.68 -22.50 -15.43
N GLN A 253 22.63 -23.40 -15.66
CA GLN A 253 23.32 -24.14 -14.59
C GLN A 253 24.10 -23.20 -13.67
N LYS A 254 24.73 -22.17 -14.24
CA LYS A 254 25.45 -21.14 -13.46
C LYS A 254 24.52 -20.37 -12.52
N LEU A 255 23.34 -19.97 -13.01
CA LEU A 255 22.36 -19.25 -12.21
C LEU A 255 21.69 -20.14 -11.16
N ILE A 256 21.36 -21.40 -11.54
CA ILE A 256 20.82 -22.39 -10.59
C ILE A 256 21.82 -22.61 -9.45
N HIS A 257 23.09 -22.77 -9.73
CA HIS A 257 24.13 -22.96 -8.70
C HIS A 257 24.23 -21.73 -7.77
N ARG A 258 24.25 -20.51 -8.34
CA ARG A 258 24.28 -19.26 -7.57
C ARG A 258 23.05 -19.14 -6.66
N PHE A 259 21.87 -19.45 -7.19
CA PHE A 259 20.62 -19.43 -6.44
C PHE A 259 20.59 -20.49 -5.33
N GLN A 260 21.10 -21.70 -5.58
CA GLN A 260 21.23 -22.76 -4.58
C GLN A 260 22.13 -22.36 -3.41
N LEU A 261 23.25 -21.67 -3.66
CA LEU A 261 24.14 -21.16 -2.62
C LEU A 261 23.39 -20.14 -1.73
N LEU A 262 22.66 -19.21 -2.34
CA LEU A 262 21.89 -18.19 -1.65
C LEU A 262 20.76 -18.81 -0.79
N ILE A 263 19.96 -19.72 -1.37
CA ILE A 263 18.90 -20.42 -0.64
C ILE A 263 19.46 -21.26 0.52
N ASN A 264 20.60 -21.93 0.33
CA ASN A 264 21.21 -22.71 1.41
C ASN A 264 21.71 -21.81 2.57
N ALA A 265 22.26 -20.64 2.26
CA ALA A 265 22.64 -19.67 3.27
C ALA A 265 21.40 -19.16 4.03
N THR A 266 20.34 -18.80 3.31
CA THR A 266 19.06 -18.36 3.86
C THR A 266 18.41 -19.45 4.72
N ARG A 267 18.40 -20.71 4.26
CA ARG A 267 17.92 -21.86 5.04
C ARG A 267 18.61 -21.97 6.40
N ARG A 268 19.95 -21.84 6.43
CA ARG A 268 20.72 -21.91 7.69
C ARG A 268 20.31 -20.77 8.65
N THR A 269 20.07 -19.59 8.13
CA THR A 269 19.63 -18.42 8.92
C THR A 269 18.22 -18.64 9.45
N PHE A 270 17.25 -19.03 8.60
CA PHE A 270 15.88 -19.30 9.02
C PHE A 270 15.75 -20.48 9.97
N ASN A 271 16.54 -21.55 9.80
CA ASN A 271 16.59 -22.65 10.75
C ASN A 271 17.01 -22.17 12.14
N ARG A 272 18.00 -21.27 12.23
CA ARG A 272 18.44 -20.69 13.52
C ARG A 272 17.36 -19.78 14.14
N ILE A 273 16.67 -18.98 13.29
CA ILE A 273 15.57 -18.12 13.72
C ILE A 273 14.42 -18.98 14.25
N ASN A 274 13.97 -19.94 13.45
CA ASN A 274 12.80 -20.77 13.77
C ASN A 274 13.05 -21.66 15.01
N ARG A 275 14.25 -22.25 15.16
CA ARG A 275 14.59 -23.01 16.38
C ARG A 275 14.47 -22.15 17.64
N ARG A 276 14.86 -20.88 17.60
CA ARG A 276 14.70 -19.95 18.73
C ARG A 276 13.24 -19.50 18.90
N TYR A 277 12.55 -19.29 17.79
CA TYR A 277 11.13 -18.93 17.81
C TYR A 277 10.29 -20.04 18.46
N TYR A 278 10.49 -21.29 18.03
CA TYR A 278 9.77 -22.43 18.61
C TYR A 278 10.17 -22.72 20.06
N LEU A 279 11.33 -22.29 20.52
CA LEU A 279 11.70 -22.39 21.93
C LEU A 279 10.89 -21.43 22.83
N ALA A 280 10.42 -20.32 22.30
CA ALA A 280 9.71 -19.31 23.09
C ALA A 280 8.39 -19.85 23.68
N HIS A 281 7.64 -20.68 22.93
CA HIS A 281 6.38 -21.24 23.42
C HIS A 281 6.58 -22.24 24.58
N PRO A 282 7.42 -23.29 24.46
CA PRO A 282 7.67 -24.22 25.56
C PRO A 282 8.24 -23.56 26.82
N VAL A 283 9.15 -22.59 26.64
CA VAL A 283 9.69 -21.84 27.80
C VAL A 283 8.60 -21.02 28.48
N SER A 284 7.75 -20.37 27.69
CA SER A 284 6.63 -19.60 28.25
C SER A 284 5.61 -20.50 28.96
N GLU A 285 5.35 -21.69 28.42
CA GLU A 285 4.47 -22.69 29.03
C GLU A 285 5.07 -23.25 30.32
N PHE A 286 6.35 -23.62 30.29
CA PHE A 286 7.06 -24.06 31.49
C PHE A 286 7.05 -23.01 32.62
N LEU A 287 7.33 -21.73 32.29
CA LEU A 287 7.27 -20.65 33.27
C LEU A 287 5.84 -20.45 33.78
N GLY A 288 4.83 -20.51 32.89
CA GLY A 288 3.42 -20.43 33.30
C GLY A 288 3.02 -21.55 34.24
N THR A 289 3.39 -22.79 33.94
CA THR A 289 3.13 -23.95 34.77
C THR A 289 3.89 -23.86 36.12
N THR A 290 5.13 -23.38 36.09
CA THR A 290 5.93 -23.13 37.30
C THR A 290 5.25 -22.12 38.23
N LEU A 291 4.74 -21.01 37.65
CA LEU A 291 3.98 -20.02 38.42
C LEU A 291 2.70 -20.62 39.03
N ILE A 292 1.97 -21.43 38.27
CA ILE A 292 0.79 -22.15 38.79
C ILE A 292 1.17 -23.12 39.90
N ALA A 293 2.27 -23.86 39.76
CA ALA A 293 2.75 -24.77 40.80
C ALA A 293 3.13 -24.03 42.10
N ILE A 294 3.83 -22.90 41.98
CA ILE A 294 4.16 -22.05 43.13
C ILE A 294 2.88 -21.49 43.77
N LEU A 295 1.92 -21.08 42.95
CA LEU A 295 0.63 -20.57 43.41
C LEU A 295 -0.19 -21.68 44.11
N LEU A 296 -0.18 -22.90 43.57
CA LEU A 296 -0.80 -24.07 44.19
C LEU A 296 -0.20 -24.38 45.56
N TRP A 297 1.13 -24.32 45.66
CA TRP A 297 1.82 -24.54 46.91
C TRP A 297 1.47 -23.47 47.98
N PHE A 298 1.62 -22.20 47.61
CA PHE A 298 1.35 -21.08 48.52
C PHE A 298 -0.14 -20.95 48.87
N GLY A 299 -1.04 -21.07 47.89
CA GLY A 299 -2.48 -21.05 48.12
C GLY A 299 -2.97 -22.27 48.89
N GLY A 300 -2.38 -23.46 48.61
CA GLY A 300 -2.63 -24.67 49.39
C GLY A 300 -2.27 -24.53 50.86
N LEU A 301 -1.12 -23.92 51.17
CA LEU A 301 -0.74 -23.61 52.55
C LEU A 301 -1.76 -22.67 53.23
N LEU A 302 -2.24 -21.66 52.52
CA LEU A 302 -3.27 -20.76 53.04
C LEU A 302 -4.59 -21.48 53.31
N ILE A 303 -5.02 -22.40 52.45
CA ILE A 303 -6.28 -23.15 52.59
C ILE A 303 -6.20 -24.16 53.71
N LEU A 304 -5.04 -24.81 53.88
CA LEU A 304 -4.82 -25.80 54.94
C LEU A 304 -4.60 -25.16 56.33
N SER A 305 -4.35 -23.84 56.38
CA SER A 305 -4.33 -23.09 57.64
C SER A 305 -5.77 -22.81 58.08
N ASP A 306 -6.16 -23.12 59.31
CA ASP A 306 -7.52 -22.98 59.89
C ASP A 306 -8.12 -21.55 59.81
N ASN A 307 -7.40 -20.58 59.27
CA ASN A 307 -7.80 -19.16 59.12
C ASN A 307 -8.02 -18.72 57.66
N SER A 308 -8.26 -19.65 56.71
CA SER A 308 -8.43 -19.25 55.33
C SER A 308 -9.84 -18.74 55.01
N ALA A 309 -9.94 -17.55 54.43
CA ALA A 309 -11.19 -16.98 53.92
C ALA A 309 -11.60 -17.59 52.57
N ILE A 310 -10.85 -18.55 52.01
CA ILE A 310 -11.03 -19.08 50.65
C ILE A 310 -11.20 -20.59 50.71
N ASP A 311 -12.27 -21.11 50.10
CA ASP A 311 -12.49 -22.53 49.91
C ASP A 311 -11.75 -23.07 48.67
N ALA A 312 -11.56 -24.38 48.59
CA ALA A 312 -10.82 -25.03 47.49
C ALA A 312 -11.46 -24.76 46.09
N ALA A 313 -12.78 -24.67 46.01
CA ALA A 313 -13.46 -24.39 44.76
C ALA A 313 -13.19 -22.95 44.28
N THR A 314 -13.24 -21.98 45.15
CA THR A 314 -12.89 -20.58 44.87
C THR A 314 -11.41 -20.41 44.49
N PHE A 315 -10.53 -21.21 45.09
CA PHE A 315 -9.12 -21.22 44.74
C PHE A 315 -8.89 -21.75 43.30
N ILE A 316 -9.59 -22.78 42.88
CA ILE A 316 -9.54 -23.28 41.51
C ILE A 316 -10.04 -22.20 40.54
N TYR A 317 -11.14 -21.52 40.88
CA TYR A 317 -11.63 -20.36 40.11
C TYR A 317 -10.56 -19.26 39.98
N TYR A 318 -9.85 -18.94 41.07
CA TYR A 318 -8.74 -17.99 41.09
C TYR A 318 -7.65 -18.38 40.07
N ILE A 319 -7.24 -19.64 40.05
CA ILE A 319 -6.21 -20.17 39.15
C ILE A 319 -6.65 -20.02 37.69
N VAL A 320 -7.92 -20.31 37.38
CA VAL A 320 -8.48 -20.21 36.00
C VAL A 320 -8.46 -18.76 35.53
N ILE A 321 -8.85 -17.80 36.36
CA ILE A 321 -8.78 -16.36 36.03
C ILE A 321 -7.33 -15.93 35.84
N PHE A 322 -6.43 -16.31 36.75
CA PHE A 322 -5.02 -15.99 36.61
C PHE A 322 -4.42 -16.50 35.31
N TYR A 323 -4.73 -17.75 34.92
CA TYR A 323 -4.32 -18.31 33.63
C TYR A 323 -4.84 -17.50 32.45
N SER A 324 -6.06 -16.98 32.56
CA SER A 324 -6.71 -16.18 31.52
C SER A 324 -6.05 -14.81 31.25
N ILE A 325 -5.28 -14.27 32.22
CA ILE A 325 -4.49 -13.03 32.06
C ILE A 325 -3.30 -13.24 31.12
N ILE A 326 -2.76 -14.46 31.03
CA ILE A 326 -1.54 -14.74 30.26
C ILE A 326 -1.72 -14.41 28.77
N GLY A 327 -2.91 -14.66 28.21
CA GLY A 327 -3.23 -14.36 26.82
C GLY A 327 -3.08 -12.87 26.48
N PRO A 328 -3.91 -11.99 27.06
CA PRO A 328 -3.82 -10.54 26.87
C PRO A 328 -2.43 -9.96 27.17
N ALA A 329 -1.73 -10.44 28.20
CA ALA A 329 -0.38 -10.00 28.53
C ALA A 329 0.66 -10.34 27.42
N LYS A 330 0.54 -11.51 26.80
CA LYS A 330 1.36 -11.90 25.63
C LYS A 330 1.04 -11.02 24.41
N ASP A 331 -0.24 -10.73 24.16
CA ASP A 331 -0.67 -9.93 23.02
C ASP A 331 -0.21 -8.48 23.13
N LEU A 332 -0.24 -7.91 24.35
CA LEU A 332 0.33 -6.60 24.66
C LEU A 332 1.84 -6.53 24.32
N SER A 333 2.59 -7.59 24.61
CA SER A 333 4.02 -7.67 24.26
C SER A 333 4.25 -7.76 22.76
N LYS A 334 3.44 -8.55 22.01
CA LYS A 334 3.52 -8.69 20.55
C LYS A 334 3.15 -7.39 19.83
N ALA A 335 2.12 -6.70 20.31
CA ALA A 335 1.63 -5.45 19.74
C ALA A 335 2.73 -4.38 19.63
N THR A 336 3.60 -4.28 20.64
CA THR A 336 4.74 -3.34 20.63
C THR A 336 5.66 -3.51 19.41
N TYR A 337 5.86 -4.74 18.95
CA TYR A 337 6.67 -5.01 17.76
C TYR A 337 5.91 -4.64 16.47
N GLY A 338 4.64 -5.04 16.35
CA GLY A 338 3.77 -4.70 15.21
C GLY A 338 3.67 -3.19 15.00
N ILE A 339 3.48 -2.45 16.10
CA ILE A 339 3.39 -0.99 16.10
C ILE A 339 4.67 -0.34 15.55
N ARG A 340 5.86 -0.76 16.01
CA ARG A 340 7.13 -0.19 15.51
C ARG A 340 7.32 -0.44 14.01
N ARG A 341 6.92 -1.61 13.53
CA ARG A 341 7.01 -1.98 12.12
C ARG A 341 6.07 -1.13 11.28
N GLY A 342 4.81 -1.00 11.70
CA GLY A 342 3.84 -0.17 11.00
C GLY A 342 4.18 1.32 11.02
N MET A 343 4.79 1.83 12.11
CA MET A 343 5.27 3.22 12.15
C MET A 343 6.39 3.48 11.14
N ALA A 344 7.32 2.53 10.95
CA ALA A 344 8.35 2.64 9.92
C ALA A 344 7.75 2.62 8.50
N SER A 345 6.72 1.79 8.27
CA SER A 345 5.98 1.77 7.00
C SER A 345 5.18 3.07 6.77
N LEU A 346 4.55 3.61 7.81
CA LEU A 346 3.85 4.89 7.74
C LEU A 346 4.81 6.05 7.40
N GLU A 347 6.01 6.08 7.98
CA GLU A 347 7.02 7.08 7.64
C GLU A 347 7.42 7.01 6.15
N ARG A 348 7.53 5.81 5.58
CA ARG A 348 7.79 5.65 4.13
C ARG A 348 6.62 6.11 3.27
N ILE A 349 5.39 5.85 3.71
CA ILE A 349 4.17 6.34 3.05
C ILE A 349 4.10 7.87 3.11
N ASP A 350 4.36 8.46 4.27
CA ASP A 350 4.31 9.91 4.45
C ASP A 350 5.35 10.62 3.59
N LYS A 351 6.53 10.03 3.36
CA LYS A 351 7.51 10.57 2.41
C LYS A 351 6.95 10.73 0.99
N ILE A 352 6.02 9.86 0.56
CA ILE A 352 5.32 10.05 -0.74
C ILE A 352 4.26 11.14 -0.60
N LEU A 353 3.43 11.08 0.45
CA LEU A 353 2.31 12.00 0.64
C LEU A 353 2.77 13.45 0.83
N GLU A 354 3.90 13.64 1.49
CA GLU A 354 4.51 14.94 1.78
C GLU A 354 5.45 15.44 0.67
N THR A 355 5.76 14.61 -0.35
CA THR A 355 6.61 15.04 -1.46
C THR A 355 5.98 16.23 -2.16
N GLU A 356 6.68 17.33 -2.20
CA GLU A 356 6.27 18.50 -2.96
C GLU A 356 6.53 18.28 -4.46
N SER A 357 5.64 18.80 -5.29
CA SER A 357 5.84 18.81 -6.73
C SER A 357 6.88 19.87 -7.09
N ASN A 358 7.89 19.50 -7.87
CA ASN A 358 8.83 20.47 -8.44
C ASN A 358 8.15 21.36 -9.49
N VAL A 359 6.98 20.95 -10.00
CA VAL A 359 6.13 21.74 -10.90
C VAL A 359 5.01 22.35 -10.06
N ILE A 360 5.15 23.62 -9.72
CA ILE A 360 4.21 24.31 -8.82
C ILE A 360 3.21 25.10 -9.66
N GLU A 361 1.92 24.84 -9.47
CA GLU A 361 0.84 25.59 -10.10
C GLU A 361 0.84 27.05 -9.62
N ALA A 362 0.64 28.00 -10.54
CA ALA A 362 0.51 29.40 -10.20
C ALA A 362 -0.71 29.63 -9.27
N LYS A 363 -0.56 30.47 -8.25
CA LYS A 363 -1.67 30.80 -7.34
C LYS A 363 -2.84 31.48 -8.04
N THR A 364 -2.53 32.30 -9.06
CA THR A 364 -3.50 32.99 -9.93
C THR A 364 -3.15 32.70 -11.38
N PRO A 365 -3.56 31.52 -11.90
CA PRO A 365 -3.18 31.11 -13.24
C PRO A 365 -3.85 31.98 -14.30
N LYS A 366 -3.08 32.33 -15.33
CA LYS A 366 -3.59 32.96 -16.53
C LYS A 366 -4.32 31.92 -17.39
N GLN A 367 -5.41 32.32 -18.01
CA GLN A 367 -6.11 31.46 -18.97
C GLN A 367 -5.48 31.58 -20.34
N VAL A 368 -5.12 30.45 -20.93
CA VAL A 368 -4.75 30.32 -22.35
C VAL A 368 -5.72 29.33 -22.96
N VAL A 369 -6.71 29.81 -23.66
CA VAL A 369 -7.81 29.00 -24.22
C VAL A 369 -7.46 28.45 -25.59
N ASP A 370 -6.64 29.19 -26.40
CA ASP A 370 -6.27 28.82 -27.75
C ASP A 370 -4.84 29.28 -28.03
N PHE A 371 -4.24 28.71 -29.08
CA PHE A 371 -2.92 29.08 -29.56
C PHE A 371 -3.02 29.92 -30.82
N GLN A 372 -2.52 31.18 -30.78
CA GLN A 372 -2.77 32.17 -31.83
C GLN A 372 -1.52 32.52 -32.68
N SER A 373 -0.33 32.57 -32.07
CA SER A 373 0.83 33.21 -32.70
C SER A 373 2.09 32.35 -32.66
N MET A 374 2.71 32.21 -31.49
CA MET A 374 4.02 31.58 -31.42
C MET A 374 4.33 30.93 -30.05
N ILE A 375 5.22 29.95 -30.11
CA ILE A 375 5.91 29.38 -28.96
C ILE A 375 7.33 29.93 -28.94
N ARG A 376 7.82 30.42 -27.78
CA ARG A 376 9.16 30.97 -27.67
C ARG A 376 9.91 30.36 -26.51
N PHE A 377 11.12 29.90 -26.77
CA PHE A 377 12.12 29.52 -25.77
C PHE A 377 13.11 30.67 -25.64
N GLU A 378 13.29 31.24 -24.43
CA GLU A 378 14.18 32.36 -24.16
C GLU A 378 15.22 31.96 -23.13
N ASN A 379 16.50 31.84 -23.54
CA ASN A 379 17.66 31.49 -22.72
C ASN A 379 17.42 30.27 -21.82
N VAL A 380 16.75 29.25 -22.35
CA VAL A 380 16.32 28.07 -21.59
C VAL A 380 17.50 27.17 -21.29
N SER A 381 17.75 26.94 -19.98
CA SER A 381 18.71 25.94 -19.52
C SER A 381 18.05 24.94 -18.57
N PHE A 382 18.45 23.69 -18.69
CA PHE A 382 17.86 22.60 -17.90
C PHE A 382 18.86 21.47 -17.61
N ALA A 383 18.75 20.88 -16.43
CA ALA A 383 19.44 19.65 -16.00
C ALA A 383 18.51 18.77 -15.18
N TYR A 384 18.54 17.45 -15.40
CA TYR A 384 17.85 16.49 -14.52
C TYR A 384 18.50 16.38 -13.14
N GLN A 385 19.83 16.54 -13.10
CA GLN A 385 20.65 16.59 -11.88
C GLN A 385 21.50 17.84 -11.94
N THR A 386 21.71 18.49 -10.82
CA THR A 386 22.35 19.80 -10.71
C THR A 386 23.73 19.89 -11.40
N ASP A 387 24.45 18.75 -11.45
CA ASP A 387 25.84 18.72 -11.94
C ASP A 387 25.98 18.34 -13.43
N ARG A 388 24.85 18.07 -14.13
CA ARG A 388 24.89 17.64 -15.55
C ARG A 388 23.89 18.45 -16.39
N PRO A 389 24.30 19.58 -16.95
CA PRO A 389 23.45 20.38 -17.83
C PRO A 389 23.10 19.58 -19.09
N VAL A 390 21.81 19.58 -19.46
CA VAL A 390 21.28 18.89 -20.66
C VAL A 390 20.90 19.89 -21.73
N LEU A 391 20.37 21.04 -21.33
CA LEU A 391 20.11 22.17 -22.23
C LEU A 391 20.82 23.41 -21.69
N GLN A 392 21.40 24.19 -22.58
CA GLN A 392 22.18 25.38 -22.24
C GLN A 392 21.86 26.53 -23.20
N ASP A 393 21.24 27.58 -22.65
CA ASP A 393 20.97 28.84 -23.36
C ASP A 393 20.23 28.63 -24.69
N VAL A 394 19.16 27.80 -24.66
CA VAL A 394 18.36 27.50 -25.85
C VAL A 394 17.43 28.65 -26.15
N ASN A 395 17.52 29.18 -27.39
CA ASN A 395 16.68 30.24 -27.90
C ASN A 395 16.01 29.76 -29.21
N LEU A 396 14.66 29.75 -29.26
CA LEU A 396 13.91 29.30 -30.43
C LEU A 396 12.53 29.92 -30.47
N ASP A 397 12.15 30.46 -31.63
CA ASP A 397 10.80 30.90 -31.95
C ASP A 397 10.15 29.89 -32.91
N ILE A 398 8.92 29.46 -32.61
CA ILE A 398 8.11 28.53 -33.41
C ILE A 398 6.78 29.21 -33.73
N HIS A 399 6.55 29.53 -34.99
CA HIS A 399 5.32 30.20 -35.39
C HIS A 399 4.15 29.23 -35.57
N LYS A 400 2.93 29.74 -35.42
CA LYS A 400 1.71 28.94 -35.63
C LYS A 400 1.70 28.34 -37.03
N GLY A 401 1.38 27.04 -37.10
CA GLY A 401 1.36 26.26 -38.34
C GLY A 401 2.74 25.78 -38.82
N GLN A 402 3.83 26.14 -38.12
CA GLN A 402 5.19 25.75 -38.48
C GLN A 402 5.53 24.34 -37.98
N THR A 403 6.20 23.56 -38.81
CA THR A 403 6.81 22.29 -38.44
C THR A 403 8.30 22.49 -38.15
N VAL A 404 8.73 22.24 -36.89
CA VAL A 404 10.10 22.35 -36.45
C VAL A 404 10.67 20.98 -36.18
N ALA A 405 11.75 20.59 -36.84
CA ALA A 405 12.47 19.35 -36.62
C ALA A 405 13.69 19.56 -35.69
N LEU A 406 13.75 18.83 -34.58
CA LEU A 406 14.89 18.78 -33.70
C LEU A 406 15.77 17.59 -34.09
N VAL A 407 16.98 17.85 -34.54
CA VAL A 407 17.96 16.82 -34.97
C VAL A 407 19.24 16.92 -34.18
N GLY A 408 20.01 15.83 -34.08
CA GLY A 408 21.26 15.79 -33.35
C GLY A 408 21.58 14.38 -32.84
N GLN A 409 22.76 14.19 -32.29
CA GLN A 409 23.20 12.91 -31.74
C GLN A 409 22.33 12.48 -30.53
N SER A 410 22.34 11.18 -30.20
CA SER A 410 21.68 10.70 -28.99
C SER A 410 22.26 11.41 -27.75
N GLY A 411 21.38 11.85 -26.84
CA GLY A 411 21.79 12.59 -25.65
C GLY A 411 22.04 14.11 -25.87
N SER A 412 21.79 14.66 -27.06
CA SER A 412 21.98 16.10 -27.33
C SER A 412 20.92 17.03 -26.69
N GLY A 413 19.84 16.48 -26.09
CA GLY A 413 18.79 17.24 -25.42
C GLY A 413 17.47 17.38 -26.18
N LYS A 414 17.29 16.73 -27.34
CA LYS A 414 16.08 16.82 -28.18
C LYS A 414 14.78 16.49 -27.44
N THR A 415 14.69 15.28 -26.88
CA THR A 415 13.53 14.82 -26.12
C THR A 415 13.31 15.68 -24.88
N THR A 416 14.39 16.10 -24.19
CA THR A 416 14.30 17.01 -23.04
C THR A 416 13.67 18.36 -23.43
N MET A 417 14.04 18.92 -24.59
CA MET A 417 13.45 20.15 -25.08
C MET A 417 11.96 19.98 -25.39
N ALA A 418 11.59 18.85 -25.97
CA ALA A 418 10.19 18.49 -26.24
C ALA A 418 9.38 18.30 -24.93
N ASP A 419 9.99 17.69 -23.90
CA ASP A 419 9.35 17.43 -22.59
C ASP A 419 9.13 18.69 -21.72
N LEU A 420 9.92 19.74 -21.95
CA LEU A 420 9.74 21.02 -21.24
C LEU A 420 8.47 21.75 -21.67
N LEU A 421 8.04 21.61 -22.94
CA LEU A 421 6.88 22.35 -23.46
C LEU A 421 5.55 21.92 -22.80
N PRO A 422 5.22 20.61 -22.59
CA PRO A 422 4.04 20.20 -21.84
C PRO A 422 4.23 20.36 -20.32
N ARG A 423 5.33 21.00 -19.91
CA ARG A 423 5.67 21.26 -18.52
C ARG A 423 5.72 19.98 -17.69
N PHE A 424 6.41 18.95 -18.22
CA PHE A 424 6.76 17.77 -17.42
C PHE A 424 7.86 18.10 -16.43
N TYR A 425 8.66 19.12 -16.75
CA TYR A 425 9.70 19.74 -15.94
C TYR A 425 9.64 21.24 -16.11
N ASP A 426 10.04 22.01 -15.12
CA ASP A 426 10.28 23.46 -15.23
C ASP A 426 11.76 23.74 -15.57
N PRO A 427 12.08 24.68 -16.46
CA PRO A 427 13.46 25.08 -16.75
C PRO A 427 14.13 25.70 -15.51
N GLN A 428 15.44 25.50 -15.37
CA GLN A 428 16.21 26.07 -14.26
C GLN A 428 16.51 27.56 -14.49
N SER A 429 16.70 27.97 -15.73
CA SER A 429 16.82 29.37 -16.12
C SER A 429 16.15 29.61 -17.46
N GLY A 430 15.83 30.86 -17.74
CA GLY A 430 15.04 31.25 -18.89
C GLY A 430 13.54 31.02 -18.73
N CYS A 431 12.81 31.16 -19.80
CA CYS A 431 11.37 30.93 -19.84
C CYS A 431 10.91 30.34 -21.18
N ILE A 432 9.77 29.65 -21.14
CA ILE A 432 9.05 29.17 -22.32
C ILE A 432 7.71 29.88 -22.31
N THR A 433 7.37 30.54 -23.40
CA THR A 433 6.11 31.29 -23.52
C THR A 433 5.27 30.75 -24.66
N ILE A 434 3.95 30.81 -24.49
CA ILE A 434 2.96 30.58 -25.53
C ILE A 434 2.17 31.88 -25.67
N ASP A 435 2.21 32.50 -26.88
CA ASP A 435 1.59 33.80 -27.17
C ASP A 435 1.99 34.88 -26.14
N GLY A 436 3.25 34.87 -25.68
CA GLY A 436 3.79 35.80 -24.69
C GLY A 436 3.45 35.51 -23.24
N VAL A 437 2.71 34.42 -22.93
CA VAL A 437 2.41 33.98 -21.57
C VAL A 437 3.36 32.86 -21.17
N ASP A 438 4.08 33.03 -20.05
CA ASP A 438 4.97 32.00 -19.50
C ASP A 438 4.14 30.76 -19.13
N ILE A 439 4.57 29.57 -19.59
CA ILE A 439 3.88 28.29 -19.30
C ILE A 439 3.77 28.00 -17.80
N ARG A 440 4.64 28.60 -16.96
CA ARG A 440 4.59 28.47 -15.49
C ARG A 440 3.42 29.23 -14.88
N GLU A 441 2.88 30.23 -15.58
CA GLU A 441 1.73 31.02 -15.14
C GLU A 441 0.38 30.44 -15.58
N VAL A 442 0.39 29.37 -16.41
CA VAL A 442 -0.81 28.69 -16.92
C VAL A 442 -1.06 27.42 -16.08
N LYS A 443 -2.34 27.03 -15.89
CA LYS A 443 -2.64 25.72 -15.32
C LYS A 443 -2.10 24.61 -16.22
N THR A 444 -1.42 23.63 -15.64
CA THR A 444 -0.86 22.50 -16.42
C THR A 444 -1.93 21.73 -17.18
N HIS A 445 -3.14 21.64 -16.67
CA HIS A 445 -4.28 21.04 -17.36
C HIS A 445 -4.62 21.80 -18.66
N ASP A 446 -4.76 23.13 -18.60
CA ASP A 446 -5.14 23.97 -19.72
C ASP A 446 -4.00 24.04 -20.75
N LEU A 447 -2.76 24.14 -20.28
CA LEU A 447 -1.57 24.06 -21.11
C LEU A 447 -1.53 22.76 -21.93
N ARG A 448 -1.70 21.61 -21.26
CA ARG A 448 -1.67 20.29 -21.91
C ARG A 448 -2.91 20.01 -22.77
N ALA A 449 -4.00 20.72 -22.54
CA ALA A 449 -5.17 20.65 -23.43
C ALA A 449 -4.84 21.14 -24.85
N LEU A 450 -3.96 22.15 -24.99
CA LEU A 450 -3.48 22.68 -26.27
C LEU A 450 -2.51 21.74 -27.02
N MET A 451 -2.02 20.67 -26.37
CA MET A 451 -0.93 19.83 -26.87
C MET A 451 -1.38 18.40 -27.11
N GLY A 452 -0.90 17.78 -28.18
CA GLY A 452 -0.96 16.34 -28.42
C GLY A 452 0.46 15.76 -28.44
N ASN A 453 0.66 14.66 -27.75
CA ASN A 453 1.96 14.00 -27.67
C ASN A 453 1.88 12.60 -28.27
N VAL A 454 2.79 12.29 -29.20
CA VAL A 454 2.98 10.96 -29.78
C VAL A 454 4.40 10.54 -29.45
N ASN A 455 4.53 9.63 -28.52
CA ASN A 455 5.83 9.16 -28.01
C ASN A 455 6.44 8.08 -28.92
N GLN A 456 7.75 7.90 -28.81
CA GLN A 456 8.51 6.84 -29.49
C GLN A 456 7.91 5.46 -29.20
N GLU A 457 7.62 5.15 -27.95
CA GLU A 457 6.93 3.93 -27.54
C GLU A 457 5.45 4.24 -27.28
N ALA A 458 4.57 3.65 -28.10
CA ALA A 458 3.13 3.80 -27.92
C ALA A 458 2.65 3.05 -26.68
N ILE A 459 2.36 3.79 -25.61
CA ILE A 459 1.83 3.24 -24.36
C ILE A 459 0.31 3.10 -24.49
N LEU A 460 -0.16 1.86 -24.44
CA LEU A 460 -1.59 1.51 -24.45
C LEU A 460 -1.96 0.85 -23.12
N PHE A 461 -3.20 1.05 -22.70
CA PHE A 461 -3.75 0.46 -21.49
C PHE A 461 -4.46 -0.86 -21.79
N ASN A 462 -4.51 -1.77 -20.83
CA ASN A 462 -5.25 -3.02 -20.97
C ASN A 462 -6.76 -2.75 -20.91
N ASP A 463 -7.27 -2.25 -22.04
CA ASP A 463 -8.64 -1.83 -22.21
C ASP A 463 -9.05 -2.05 -23.69
N THR A 464 -10.25 -1.62 -24.09
CA THR A 464 -10.74 -1.72 -25.45
C THR A 464 -10.02 -0.75 -26.41
N PHE A 465 -10.13 -0.96 -27.72
CA PHE A 465 -9.69 0.03 -28.71
C PHE A 465 -10.38 1.36 -28.49
N TYR A 466 -11.70 1.35 -28.27
CA TYR A 466 -12.48 2.55 -28.01
C TYR A 466 -11.91 3.36 -26.85
N ASN A 467 -11.72 2.74 -25.69
CA ASN A 467 -11.21 3.41 -24.50
C ASN A 467 -9.76 3.89 -24.66
N ASN A 468 -8.93 3.18 -25.42
CA ASN A 468 -7.59 3.62 -25.74
C ASN A 468 -7.55 4.83 -26.66
N ILE A 469 -8.45 4.93 -27.66
CA ILE A 469 -8.52 6.07 -28.59
C ILE A 469 -9.14 7.28 -27.88
N THR A 470 -10.19 7.08 -27.06
CA THR A 470 -10.87 8.17 -26.34
C THR A 470 -10.10 8.65 -25.11
N PHE A 471 -8.93 8.07 -24.81
CA PHE A 471 -8.15 8.41 -23.61
C PHE A 471 -7.84 9.91 -23.55
N GLY A 472 -8.43 10.61 -22.58
CA GLY A 472 -8.29 12.08 -22.40
C GLY A 472 -9.28 12.94 -23.20
N VAL A 473 -10.28 12.33 -23.86
CA VAL A 473 -11.40 13.02 -24.51
C VAL A 473 -12.71 12.50 -23.93
N GLU A 474 -13.43 13.36 -23.21
CA GLU A 474 -14.73 13.01 -22.65
C GLU A 474 -15.82 13.08 -23.73
N HIS A 475 -16.79 12.17 -23.68
CA HIS A 475 -18.00 12.17 -24.53
C HIS A 475 -17.76 12.08 -26.03
N ALA A 476 -16.68 11.42 -26.49
CA ALA A 476 -16.47 11.15 -27.91
C ALA A 476 -17.52 10.17 -28.43
N THR A 477 -18.13 10.48 -29.59
CA THR A 477 -19.05 9.56 -30.26
C THR A 477 -18.28 8.46 -30.99
N MET A 478 -18.90 7.30 -31.22
CA MET A 478 -18.29 6.21 -31.97
C MET A 478 -17.89 6.67 -33.39
N GLU A 479 -18.68 7.56 -34.02
CA GLU A 479 -18.36 8.08 -35.33
C GLU A 479 -17.08 8.93 -35.33
N GLN A 480 -16.88 9.78 -34.32
CA GLN A 480 -15.64 10.57 -34.15
C GLN A 480 -14.43 9.66 -33.94
N VAL A 481 -14.59 8.62 -33.10
CA VAL A 481 -13.53 7.63 -32.83
C VAL A 481 -13.17 6.89 -34.10
N ARG A 482 -14.16 6.46 -34.86
CA ARG A 482 -13.97 5.77 -36.14
C ARG A 482 -13.31 6.64 -37.20
N GLN A 483 -13.72 7.91 -37.29
CA GLN A 483 -13.08 8.87 -38.17
C GLN A 483 -11.60 9.09 -37.81
N ALA A 484 -11.29 9.25 -36.53
CA ALA A 484 -9.92 9.39 -36.08
C ALA A 484 -9.08 8.13 -36.38
N ALA A 485 -9.66 6.94 -36.21
CA ALA A 485 -9.01 5.68 -36.53
C ALA A 485 -8.77 5.51 -38.06
N ARG A 486 -9.69 5.95 -38.89
CA ARG A 486 -9.51 5.94 -40.35
C ARG A 486 -8.36 6.86 -40.80
N ILE A 487 -8.31 8.08 -40.27
CA ILE A 487 -7.22 9.02 -40.59
C ILE A 487 -5.85 8.45 -40.12
N ALA A 488 -5.85 7.69 -39.04
CA ALA A 488 -4.66 7.02 -38.51
C ALA A 488 -4.37 5.66 -39.17
N ASN A 489 -5.07 5.28 -40.24
CA ASN A 489 -4.97 3.97 -40.90
C ASN A 489 -5.18 2.79 -39.95
N ALA A 490 -6.06 2.95 -38.92
CA ALA A 490 -6.31 1.96 -37.87
C ALA A 490 -7.67 1.25 -37.99
N ASP A 491 -8.67 1.83 -38.65
CA ASP A 491 -10.05 1.31 -38.74
C ASP A 491 -10.10 -0.13 -39.29
N ASP A 492 -9.34 -0.43 -40.33
CA ASP A 492 -9.39 -1.73 -41.01
C ASP A 492 -8.99 -2.88 -40.11
N PHE A 493 -7.86 -2.76 -39.38
CA PHE A 493 -7.44 -3.84 -38.50
C PHE A 493 -8.28 -3.92 -37.22
N ILE A 494 -8.88 -2.82 -36.76
CA ILE A 494 -9.83 -2.82 -35.66
C ILE A 494 -11.10 -3.56 -36.08
N MET A 495 -11.66 -3.22 -37.21
CA MET A 495 -12.88 -3.85 -37.74
C MET A 495 -12.69 -5.33 -38.07
N ALA A 496 -11.48 -5.79 -38.33
CA ALA A 496 -11.15 -7.20 -38.54
C ALA A 496 -11.14 -8.03 -37.24
N THR A 497 -11.21 -7.40 -36.05
CA THR A 497 -11.28 -8.11 -34.77
C THR A 497 -12.72 -8.51 -34.43
N PRO A 498 -12.94 -9.62 -33.66
CA PRO A 498 -14.30 -10.14 -33.39
C PRO A 498 -15.25 -9.12 -32.78
N ASP A 499 -14.78 -8.34 -31.80
CA ASP A 499 -15.59 -7.35 -31.08
C ASP A 499 -15.29 -5.91 -31.54
N GLN A 500 -14.59 -5.77 -32.66
CA GLN A 500 -14.25 -4.47 -33.27
C GLN A 500 -13.66 -3.50 -32.23
N TYR A 501 -14.26 -2.31 -32.08
CA TYR A 501 -13.80 -1.27 -31.16
C TYR A 501 -13.90 -1.68 -29.67
N GLU A 502 -14.74 -2.66 -29.33
CA GLU A 502 -14.86 -3.21 -27.96
C GLU A 502 -13.84 -4.32 -27.67
N THR A 503 -13.01 -4.70 -28.64
CA THR A 503 -11.97 -5.71 -28.45
C THR A 503 -10.90 -5.18 -27.49
N THR A 504 -10.61 -5.97 -26.43
CA THR A 504 -9.53 -5.68 -25.46
C THR A 504 -8.17 -6.01 -26.06
N ILE A 505 -7.25 -5.06 -26.01
CA ILE A 505 -5.92 -5.15 -26.67
C ILE A 505 -4.83 -5.84 -25.83
N GLY A 506 -5.15 -6.24 -24.60
CA GLY A 506 -4.20 -6.88 -23.69
C GLY A 506 -3.26 -5.90 -22.99
N ASP A 507 -2.44 -6.44 -22.07
CA ASP A 507 -1.50 -5.61 -21.30
C ASP A 507 -0.49 -4.91 -22.23
N ARG A 508 -0.40 -3.58 -22.12
CA ARG A 508 0.41 -2.69 -22.97
C ARG A 508 0.21 -2.91 -24.48
N GLY A 509 -0.95 -3.40 -24.88
CA GLY A 509 -1.21 -3.72 -26.29
C GLY A 509 -0.40 -4.91 -26.80
N SER A 510 -0.15 -5.91 -25.95
CA SER A 510 0.66 -7.09 -26.28
C SER A 510 0.13 -7.93 -27.45
N ARG A 511 -1.15 -7.78 -27.78
CA ARG A 511 -1.80 -8.47 -28.91
C ARG A 511 -1.61 -7.74 -30.24
N LEU A 512 -0.98 -6.56 -30.24
CA LEU A 512 -0.81 -5.70 -31.41
C LEU A 512 0.64 -5.67 -31.87
N SER A 513 0.84 -5.50 -33.19
CA SER A 513 2.16 -5.18 -33.74
C SER A 513 2.63 -3.78 -33.31
N GLY A 514 3.93 -3.49 -33.42
CA GLY A 514 4.47 -2.15 -33.14
C GLY A 514 3.77 -1.05 -33.92
N GLY A 515 3.57 -1.25 -35.23
CA GLY A 515 2.87 -0.30 -36.11
C GLY A 515 1.39 -0.13 -35.76
N GLN A 516 0.69 -1.19 -35.35
CA GLN A 516 -0.69 -1.10 -34.89
C GLN A 516 -0.80 -0.29 -33.60
N ARG A 517 0.10 -0.53 -32.60
CA ARG A 517 0.13 0.29 -31.38
C ARG A 517 0.34 1.77 -31.70
N GLN A 518 1.28 2.08 -32.61
CA GLN A 518 1.60 3.45 -32.98
C GLN A 518 0.40 4.14 -33.64
N ARG A 519 -0.31 3.45 -34.56
CA ARG A 519 -1.52 3.99 -35.22
C ARG A 519 -2.65 4.25 -34.23
N ILE A 520 -2.82 3.45 -33.17
CA ILE A 520 -3.78 3.75 -32.09
C ILE A 520 -3.35 5.00 -31.32
N SER A 521 -2.05 5.17 -31.02
CA SER A 521 -1.54 6.39 -30.38
C SER A 521 -1.75 7.64 -31.23
N ILE A 522 -1.59 7.52 -32.55
CA ILE A 522 -1.89 8.60 -33.53
C ILE A 522 -3.39 8.88 -33.54
N ALA A 523 -4.26 7.85 -33.58
CA ALA A 523 -5.72 8.03 -33.54
C ALA A 523 -6.16 8.78 -32.28
N ARG A 524 -5.55 8.50 -31.12
CA ARG A 524 -5.75 9.24 -29.87
C ARG A 524 -5.42 10.73 -30.01
N ALA A 525 -4.30 11.05 -30.66
CA ALA A 525 -3.89 12.44 -30.92
C ALA A 525 -4.81 13.15 -31.95
N ILE A 526 -5.27 12.45 -32.98
CA ILE A 526 -6.23 12.97 -33.97
C ILE A 526 -7.57 13.30 -33.32
N LEU A 527 -8.09 12.39 -32.47
CA LEU A 527 -9.37 12.58 -31.77
C LEU A 527 -9.32 13.79 -30.84
N LYS A 528 -8.21 13.99 -30.13
CA LYS A 528 -7.99 15.14 -29.24
C LYS A 528 -7.94 16.46 -30.00
N ASN A 529 -7.51 16.46 -31.26
CA ASN A 529 -7.41 17.60 -32.16
C ASN A 529 -6.72 18.86 -31.61
N PRO A 530 -5.50 18.74 -31.05
CA PRO A 530 -4.80 19.86 -30.43
C PRO A 530 -4.14 20.78 -31.49
N PRO A 531 -3.98 22.11 -31.23
CA PRO A 531 -3.28 23.03 -32.12
C PRO A 531 -1.76 22.83 -32.15
N ILE A 532 -1.17 22.23 -31.11
CA ILE A 532 0.26 21.97 -30.97
C ILE A 532 0.51 20.46 -30.89
N LEU A 533 1.46 19.96 -31.69
CA LEU A 533 1.87 18.56 -31.69
C LEU A 533 3.33 18.41 -31.25
N ILE A 534 3.58 17.40 -30.48
CA ILE A 534 4.94 16.96 -30.09
C ILE A 534 5.08 15.50 -30.51
N LEU A 535 5.98 15.24 -31.43
CA LEU A 535 6.20 13.92 -32.03
C LEU A 535 7.62 13.48 -31.67
N ASP A 536 7.75 12.36 -30.93
CA ASP A 536 9.04 11.78 -30.61
C ASP A 536 9.20 10.43 -31.32
N GLU A 537 10.06 10.37 -32.32
CA GLU A 537 10.51 9.20 -33.09
C GLU A 537 9.47 8.07 -33.32
N ALA A 538 8.31 8.40 -33.88
CA ALA A 538 7.17 7.49 -33.96
C ALA A 538 7.32 6.26 -34.90
N THR A 539 8.47 6.04 -35.55
CA THR A 539 8.64 5.01 -36.61
C THR A 539 9.84 4.07 -36.41
N SER A 540 10.57 4.16 -35.30
CA SER A 540 11.71 3.26 -35.03
C SER A 540 11.25 1.81 -34.84
N ALA A 541 11.94 0.86 -35.48
CA ALA A 541 11.73 -0.60 -35.36
C ALA A 541 10.41 -1.14 -35.97
N LEU A 542 9.86 -0.51 -37.02
CA LEU A 542 8.72 -1.01 -37.77
C LEU A 542 9.17 -1.71 -39.07
N ASP A 543 8.35 -2.66 -39.55
CA ASP A 543 8.46 -3.21 -40.89
C ASP A 543 8.06 -2.16 -41.95
N THR A 544 8.57 -2.29 -43.17
CA THR A 544 8.44 -1.28 -44.25
C THR A 544 6.97 -0.91 -44.58
N GLU A 545 6.06 -1.89 -44.53
CA GLU A 545 4.64 -1.65 -44.81
C GLU A 545 3.97 -0.89 -43.67
N SER A 546 4.18 -1.33 -42.43
CA SER A 546 3.67 -0.62 -41.24
C SER A 546 4.27 0.78 -41.12
N GLU A 547 5.53 0.96 -41.47
CA GLU A 547 6.19 2.26 -41.50
C GLU A 547 5.50 3.25 -42.43
N LYS A 548 5.20 2.81 -43.65
CA LYS A 548 4.50 3.66 -44.63
C LYS A 548 3.13 4.14 -44.12
N LEU A 549 2.34 3.21 -43.54
CA LEU A 549 1.03 3.53 -42.99
C LEU A 549 1.11 4.48 -41.78
N VAL A 550 2.12 4.31 -40.92
CA VAL A 550 2.37 5.21 -39.78
C VAL A 550 2.82 6.59 -40.26
N GLN A 551 3.69 6.65 -41.29
CA GLN A 551 4.17 7.90 -41.84
C GLN A 551 3.01 8.71 -42.47
N GLU A 552 2.14 8.06 -43.27
CA GLU A 552 0.92 8.69 -43.84
C GLU A 552 -0.01 9.21 -42.72
N ALA A 553 -0.20 8.43 -41.66
CA ALA A 553 -1.00 8.84 -40.51
C ALA A 553 -0.39 10.05 -39.77
N LEU A 554 0.94 10.13 -39.63
CA LEU A 554 1.63 11.27 -39.03
C LEU A 554 1.53 12.52 -39.92
N GLU A 555 1.70 12.39 -41.25
CA GLU A 555 1.53 13.51 -42.22
C GLU A 555 0.11 14.08 -42.17
N ASN A 556 -0.91 13.21 -42.08
CA ASN A 556 -2.30 13.63 -41.89
C ASN A 556 -2.52 14.31 -40.55
N LEU A 557 -1.88 13.82 -39.47
CA LEU A 557 -1.95 14.42 -38.13
C LEU A 557 -1.29 15.81 -38.10
N MET A 558 -0.15 16.02 -38.78
CA MET A 558 0.60 17.28 -38.77
C MET A 558 -0.06 18.40 -39.57
N ARG A 559 -0.95 18.06 -40.51
CA ARG A 559 -1.56 19.04 -41.43
C ARG A 559 -2.30 20.13 -40.64
N ASP A 560 -2.02 21.39 -40.97
CA ASP A 560 -2.63 22.60 -40.38
C ASP A 560 -2.35 22.76 -38.85
N ARG A 561 -1.29 22.14 -38.32
CA ARG A 561 -0.92 22.24 -36.90
C ARG A 561 0.52 22.69 -36.73
N THR A 562 0.79 23.28 -35.57
CA THR A 562 2.17 23.59 -35.17
C THR A 562 2.82 22.35 -34.58
N THR A 563 3.91 21.91 -35.18
CA THR A 563 4.49 20.61 -34.84
C THR A 563 5.96 20.72 -34.44
N ILE A 564 6.32 20.12 -33.33
CA ILE A 564 7.71 19.88 -32.93
C ILE A 564 7.99 18.40 -33.12
N VAL A 565 8.97 18.06 -33.96
CA VAL A 565 9.34 16.67 -34.24
C VAL A 565 10.74 16.41 -33.72
N VAL A 566 10.89 15.48 -32.80
CA VAL A 566 12.18 14.90 -32.44
C VAL A 566 12.50 13.86 -33.52
N ALA A 567 13.32 14.23 -34.47
CA ALA A 567 13.51 13.43 -35.66
C ALA A 567 14.79 12.58 -35.60
N HIS A 568 14.61 11.32 -35.96
CA HIS A 568 15.69 10.35 -36.17
C HIS A 568 15.75 9.86 -37.61
N ARG A 569 14.76 10.26 -38.47
CA ARG A 569 14.69 9.88 -39.89
C ARG A 569 14.71 11.08 -40.81
N LEU A 570 15.47 10.93 -41.87
CA LEU A 570 15.69 11.99 -42.85
C LEU A 570 14.40 12.41 -43.60
N SER A 571 13.47 11.47 -43.87
CA SER A 571 12.20 11.73 -44.53
C SER A 571 11.34 12.75 -43.78
N THR A 572 11.27 12.67 -42.47
CA THR A 572 10.52 13.59 -41.62
C THR A 572 11.22 14.96 -41.50
N VAL A 573 12.55 14.98 -41.55
CA VAL A 573 13.36 16.20 -41.43
C VAL A 573 13.30 17.05 -42.68
N ARG A 574 13.33 16.43 -43.88
CA ARG A 574 13.37 17.14 -45.17
C ARG A 574 12.20 18.08 -45.41
N ASN A 575 11.03 17.71 -44.90
CA ASN A 575 9.78 18.45 -45.12
C ASN A 575 9.48 19.48 -44.02
N ALA A 576 10.38 19.63 -43.04
CA ALA A 576 10.21 20.61 -41.95
C ALA A 576 10.50 22.03 -42.42
N ASP A 577 9.68 23.00 -41.97
CA ASP A 577 9.85 24.41 -42.27
C ASP A 577 11.12 24.97 -41.60
N LEU A 578 11.50 24.42 -40.45
CA LEU A 578 12.71 24.80 -39.76
C LEU A 578 13.35 23.55 -39.13
N ILE A 579 14.64 23.37 -39.36
CA ILE A 579 15.44 22.33 -38.74
C ILE A 579 16.36 23.00 -37.71
N CYS A 580 16.34 22.50 -36.48
CA CYS A 580 17.22 22.92 -35.40
C CYS A 580 18.19 21.78 -35.03
N VAL A 581 19.49 22.01 -35.21
CA VAL A 581 20.53 21.03 -34.88
C VAL A 581 20.99 21.25 -33.45
N LEU A 582 20.77 20.25 -32.58
CA LEU A 582 21.22 20.26 -31.20
C LEU A 582 22.55 19.50 -31.08
N HIS A 583 23.53 20.17 -30.45
CA HIS A 583 24.81 19.59 -30.08
C HIS A 583 25.19 20.04 -28.67
N GLU A 584 25.46 19.09 -27.78
CA GLU A 584 25.81 19.33 -26.36
C GLU A 584 24.84 20.32 -25.64
N GLY A 585 23.54 20.14 -25.89
CA GLY A 585 22.50 20.95 -25.24
C GLY A 585 22.27 22.35 -25.82
N ARG A 586 22.91 22.70 -26.93
CA ARG A 586 22.77 24.00 -27.61
C ARG A 586 22.26 23.82 -29.03
N ILE A 587 21.52 24.81 -29.54
CA ILE A 587 21.19 24.89 -30.96
C ILE A 587 22.40 25.49 -31.68
N VAL A 588 23.09 24.68 -32.49
CA VAL A 588 24.31 25.07 -33.20
C VAL A 588 24.03 25.50 -34.65
N GLU A 589 23.01 24.96 -35.27
CA GLU A 589 22.59 25.30 -36.64
C GLU A 589 21.07 25.37 -36.72
N ARG A 590 20.53 26.26 -37.56
CA ARG A 590 19.11 26.37 -37.87
C ARG A 590 18.92 26.79 -39.31
N GLY A 591 17.92 26.25 -39.98
CA GLY A 591 17.58 26.57 -41.38
C GLY A 591 16.71 25.47 -42.01
N THR A 592 16.45 25.59 -43.29
CA THR A 592 15.81 24.55 -44.11
C THR A 592 16.81 23.45 -44.47
N HIS A 593 16.30 22.33 -45.00
CA HIS A 593 17.15 21.22 -45.44
C HIS A 593 18.24 21.68 -46.44
N ASP A 594 17.87 22.43 -47.46
CA ASP A 594 18.79 22.87 -48.51
C ASP A 594 19.83 23.86 -47.99
N GLU A 595 19.44 24.80 -47.14
CA GLU A 595 20.35 25.76 -46.48
C GLU A 595 21.40 25.05 -45.63
N LEU A 596 20.97 24.11 -44.80
CA LEU A 596 21.87 23.38 -43.91
C LEU A 596 22.80 22.40 -44.65
N MET A 597 22.32 21.80 -45.74
CA MET A 597 23.15 20.98 -46.62
C MET A 597 24.25 21.81 -47.31
N ALA A 598 23.93 23.05 -47.69
CA ALA A 598 24.89 23.98 -48.32
C ALA A 598 25.96 24.47 -47.30
N GLN A 599 25.62 24.62 -46.03
CA GLN A 599 26.54 25.08 -44.96
C GLN A 599 27.68 24.10 -44.65
N ASN A 600 27.55 22.81 -45.04
CA ASN A 600 28.54 21.76 -44.81
C ASN A 600 28.91 21.57 -43.31
N GLY A 601 27.96 21.76 -42.42
CA GLY A 601 28.11 21.76 -40.99
C GLY A 601 27.78 20.43 -40.29
N TYR A 602 27.26 20.50 -39.08
CA TYR A 602 26.82 19.35 -38.29
C TYR A 602 25.65 18.61 -38.94
N TYR A 603 24.67 19.34 -39.54
CA TYR A 603 23.52 18.75 -40.18
C TYR A 603 23.93 17.83 -41.34
N ARG A 604 24.79 18.31 -42.24
CA ARG A 604 25.25 17.51 -43.38
C ARG A 604 25.94 16.22 -42.94
N ARG A 605 26.79 16.29 -41.90
CA ARG A 605 27.45 15.10 -41.36
C ARG A 605 26.45 14.09 -40.82
N LEU A 606 25.36 14.55 -40.15
CA LEU A 606 24.30 13.68 -39.66
C LEU A 606 23.56 13.00 -40.81
N VAL A 607 23.24 13.72 -41.85
CA VAL A 607 22.60 13.20 -43.08
C VAL A 607 23.48 12.14 -43.74
N GLU A 608 24.75 12.44 -43.99
CA GLU A 608 25.73 11.51 -44.60
C GLU A 608 25.97 10.24 -43.77
N MET A 609 25.82 10.31 -42.43
CA MET A 609 25.89 9.12 -41.56
C MET A 609 24.63 8.26 -41.65
N GLN A 610 23.45 8.85 -41.96
CA GLN A 610 22.20 8.08 -42.05
C GLN A 610 21.97 7.47 -43.45
N GLU A 611 22.62 8.01 -44.48
CA GLU A 611 22.55 7.49 -45.86
C GLU A 611 23.56 6.34 -46.11
N LYS A 612 24.51 6.13 -45.22
CA LYS A 612 25.44 5.00 -45.20
C LYS A 612 24.90 3.83 -44.40
#